data_e12ddabd5af7a86d8c5f0cd9d9ebf10f
#
_entry.id   e12ddabd5af7a86d8c5f0cd9d9ebf10f
#
_cell.length_a   1.000
_cell.length_b   1.000
_cell.length_c   1.000
_cell.angle_alpha   90.00
_cell.angle_beta   90.00
_cell.angle_gamma   90.00
#
_symmetry.space_group_name_H-M   'P 1'
#
loop_
_entity.id
_entity.type
_entity.pdbx_description
1 polymer ?
#
loop_
_entity_poly.entity_id
_entity_poly.type
_entity_poly.pdbx_seq_one_letter_code
_entity_poly.pdbx_strand_id
1 'polypeptide(L)'
;MLLMCKNIPVYDIGSETVLNNALLPGLMREKSANMHTFTRWMKYRYSSGTNTLARKLKGITFGQGARIRINRETRALSFSDCYWIKDENDLVLFEDISPYYKPFWEGMDEYKTGQAVPTLYVGGALSKEWKNDGRLYKYGDVSVELQCIKLCKNCGILVENAFAIKDGIAIENITSQNLMLEQADQSGRLDPDDFDEQTIIDLFGKAGAQMLIIDAIIGNGDRHAGNFGWLRNADTGEYVDMAPLYDFDHALDSTLESDRLLTDAVKFCMPYKDEIRRIAGIAAKAENEIFRKRAQSILKLIE
;
A
#
# COMPACT_ATOMS: atom_id res chain seq x y z
N MET A 1 -14.40 -20.24 -13.16
CA MET A 1 -14.19 -19.29 -12.04
C MET A 1 -13.49 -18.07 -12.59
N LEU A 2 -14.01 -16.88 -12.31
CA LEU A 2 -13.57 -15.62 -12.92
C LEU A 2 -12.88 -14.72 -11.90
N LEU A 3 -11.78 -14.10 -12.30
CA LEU A 3 -11.27 -12.90 -11.65
C LEU A 3 -12.04 -11.71 -12.22
N MET A 4 -12.59 -10.91 -11.33
CA MET A 4 -13.39 -9.73 -11.65
C MET A 4 -12.65 -8.46 -11.23
N CYS A 5 -12.86 -7.37 -11.97
CA CYS A 5 -12.63 -6.00 -11.51
C CYS A 5 -13.98 -5.29 -11.47
N LYS A 6 -14.50 -4.93 -10.31
CA LYS A 6 -15.93 -4.60 -10.14
C LYS A 6 -16.81 -5.69 -10.75
N ASN A 7 -17.74 -5.32 -11.63
CA ASN A 7 -18.63 -6.26 -12.35
C ASN A 7 -18.06 -6.73 -13.70
N ILE A 8 -16.82 -6.39 -14.03
CA ILE A 8 -16.20 -6.73 -15.33
C ILE A 8 -15.31 -7.97 -15.13
N PRO A 9 -15.55 -9.07 -15.84
CA PRO A 9 -14.65 -10.21 -15.83
C PRO A 9 -13.35 -9.85 -16.56
N VAL A 10 -12.19 -10.12 -15.92
CA VAL A 10 -10.87 -9.76 -16.45
C VAL A 10 -10.01 -10.97 -16.81
N TYR A 11 -10.24 -12.11 -16.14
CA TYR A 11 -9.49 -13.33 -16.39
C TYR A 11 -10.31 -14.56 -16.01
N ASP A 12 -10.37 -15.55 -16.91
CA ASP A 12 -10.93 -16.86 -16.57
C ASP A 12 -9.81 -17.75 -16.02
N ILE A 13 -9.92 -18.06 -14.73
CA ILE A 13 -8.92 -18.80 -13.98
C ILE A 13 -8.86 -20.28 -14.44
N GLY A 14 -9.99 -20.83 -14.90
CA GLY A 14 -10.07 -22.24 -15.33
C GLY A 14 -9.45 -22.50 -16.70
N SER A 15 -9.69 -21.61 -17.65
CA SER A 15 -9.14 -21.71 -19.01
C SER A 15 -7.86 -20.89 -19.22
N GLU A 16 -7.40 -20.17 -18.21
CA GLU A 16 -6.26 -19.22 -18.27
C GLU A 16 -6.43 -18.17 -19.38
N THR A 17 -7.67 -17.72 -19.61
CA THR A 17 -8.00 -16.81 -20.71
C THR A 17 -8.13 -15.37 -20.20
N VAL A 18 -7.42 -14.44 -20.83
CA VAL A 18 -7.58 -13.00 -20.59
C VAL A 18 -8.87 -12.52 -21.24
N LEU A 19 -9.76 -11.93 -20.45
CA LEU A 19 -11.06 -11.39 -20.89
C LEU A 19 -11.01 -9.87 -21.05
N ASN A 20 -10.24 -9.18 -20.20
CA ASN A 20 -10.00 -7.74 -20.30
C ASN A 20 -8.59 -7.38 -19.84
N ASN A 21 -7.68 -7.17 -20.78
CA ASN A 21 -6.27 -6.90 -20.49
C ASN A 21 -6.03 -5.56 -19.77
N ALA A 22 -6.82 -4.54 -20.08
CA ALA A 22 -6.65 -3.21 -19.49
C ALA A 22 -6.89 -3.21 -17.98
N LEU A 23 -7.82 -4.04 -17.51
CA LEU A 23 -8.22 -4.15 -16.12
C LEU A 23 -7.52 -5.30 -15.36
N LEU A 24 -6.59 -6.03 -15.97
CA LEU A 24 -5.81 -7.03 -15.25
C LEU A 24 -4.98 -6.41 -14.11
N PRO A 25 -4.72 -7.14 -13.01
CA PRO A 25 -3.68 -6.75 -12.05
C PRO A 25 -2.34 -6.54 -12.77
N GLY A 26 -1.56 -5.55 -12.35
CA GLY A 26 -0.32 -5.16 -13.03
C GLY A 26 0.64 -6.33 -13.22
N LEU A 27 0.87 -7.14 -12.19
CA LEU A 27 1.74 -8.30 -12.29
C LEU A 27 1.32 -9.26 -13.43
N MET A 28 0.01 -9.50 -13.59
CA MET A 28 -0.50 -10.36 -14.66
C MET A 28 -0.40 -9.70 -16.04
N ARG A 29 -0.60 -8.38 -16.10
CA ARG A 29 -0.53 -7.60 -17.33
C ARG A 29 0.91 -7.48 -17.85
N GLU A 30 1.86 -7.16 -16.98
CA GLU A 30 3.26 -6.88 -17.37
C GLU A 30 4.10 -8.16 -17.56
N LYS A 31 3.76 -9.27 -16.84
CA LYS A 31 4.53 -10.53 -16.86
C LYS A 31 3.81 -11.69 -17.54
N SER A 32 2.78 -11.45 -18.32
CA SER A 32 1.86 -12.42 -18.93
C SER A 32 0.87 -13.05 -17.94
N ALA A 33 -0.41 -13.02 -18.31
CA ALA A 33 -1.49 -13.60 -17.51
C ALA A 33 -1.54 -15.13 -17.68
N ASN A 34 -1.16 -15.84 -16.62
CA ASN A 34 -1.22 -17.30 -16.52
C ASN A 34 -1.40 -17.69 -15.04
N MET A 35 -1.56 -18.99 -14.78
CA MET A 35 -1.76 -19.50 -13.41
C MET A 35 -0.61 -19.15 -12.47
N HIS A 36 0.63 -19.06 -12.96
CA HIS A 36 1.80 -18.70 -12.15
C HIS A 36 1.71 -17.25 -11.66
N THR A 37 1.49 -16.30 -12.56
CA THR A 37 1.36 -14.86 -12.22
C THR A 37 0.10 -14.59 -11.42
N PHE A 38 -1.01 -15.26 -11.71
CA PHE A 38 -2.22 -15.21 -10.90
C PHE A 38 -1.96 -15.71 -9.46
N THR A 39 -1.33 -16.86 -9.30
CA THR A 39 -1.01 -17.42 -7.98
C THR A 39 -0.03 -16.52 -7.21
N ARG A 40 0.95 -15.93 -7.90
CA ARG A 40 1.89 -14.98 -7.30
C ARG A 40 1.16 -13.72 -6.82
N TRP A 41 0.31 -13.14 -7.66
CA TRP A 41 -0.52 -11.99 -7.28
C TRP A 41 -1.45 -12.30 -6.11
N MET A 42 -2.07 -13.50 -6.10
CA MET A 42 -2.91 -13.96 -4.99
C MET A 42 -2.19 -14.06 -3.65
N LYS A 43 -0.84 -14.22 -3.63
CA LYS A 43 -0.07 -14.25 -2.37
C LYS A 43 -0.17 -12.93 -1.59
N TYR A 44 -0.27 -11.82 -2.28
CA TYR A 44 -0.40 -10.50 -1.66
C TYR A 44 -1.79 -10.25 -1.05
N ARG A 45 -2.74 -11.14 -1.29
CA ARG A 45 -4.11 -11.04 -0.76
C ARG A 45 -4.34 -11.89 0.49
N TYR A 46 -3.30 -12.48 1.03
CA TYR A 46 -3.41 -13.27 2.25
C TYR A 46 -3.32 -12.39 3.48
N SER A 47 -4.21 -12.63 4.45
CA SER A 47 -3.98 -12.12 5.79
C SER A 47 -2.78 -12.83 6.42
N SER A 48 -1.84 -12.07 6.99
CA SER A 48 -0.77 -12.65 7.80
C SER A 48 -1.35 -13.33 9.05
N GLY A 49 -0.61 -14.28 9.64
CA GLY A 49 -1.01 -14.95 10.89
C GLY A 49 -1.16 -14.02 12.10
N THR A 50 -0.74 -12.77 11.98
CA THR A 50 -0.90 -11.70 12.98
C THR A 50 -2.23 -10.97 12.84
N ASN A 51 -2.94 -11.13 11.72
CA ASN A 51 -4.20 -10.47 11.47
C ASN A 51 -5.30 -10.97 12.43
N THR A 52 -6.04 -10.03 13.02
CA THR A 52 -7.14 -10.31 13.94
C THR A 52 -8.23 -11.19 13.31
N LEU A 53 -8.51 -11.01 12.02
CA LEU A 53 -9.45 -11.83 11.27
C LEU A 53 -8.98 -13.28 11.16
N ALA A 54 -7.71 -13.50 10.83
CA ALA A 54 -7.13 -14.84 10.77
C ALA A 54 -7.13 -15.55 12.12
N ARG A 55 -7.00 -14.82 13.23
CA ARG A 55 -7.16 -15.35 14.61
C ARG A 55 -8.61 -15.66 14.95
N LYS A 56 -9.58 -14.88 14.45
CA LYS A 56 -11.03 -15.12 14.64
C LYS A 56 -11.50 -16.35 13.87
N LEU A 57 -10.83 -16.73 12.77
CA LEU A 57 -11.06 -17.97 12.01
C LEU A 57 -10.45 -19.19 12.76
N LYS A 58 -10.89 -19.43 13.99
CA LYS A 58 -10.40 -20.53 14.82
C LYS A 58 -10.46 -21.87 14.08
N GLY A 59 -9.31 -22.57 14.05
CA GLY A 59 -9.19 -23.90 13.45
C GLY A 59 -8.63 -23.94 12.03
N ILE A 60 -8.30 -22.79 11.41
CA ILE A 60 -7.60 -22.77 10.15
C ILE A 60 -6.09 -22.80 10.42
N THR A 61 -5.48 -23.92 10.14
CA THR A 61 -4.02 -24.06 10.14
C THR A 61 -3.45 -23.30 8.94
N PHE A 62 -2.40 -22.50 9.17
CA PHE A 62 -1.75 -21.67 8.15
C PHE A 62 -0.91 -22.49 7.17
N GLY A 63 -1.54 -23.38 6.41
CA GLY A 63 -0.94 -24.07 5.28
C GLY A 63 -1.43 -23.52 3.94
N GLN A 64 -0.83 -23.96 2.84
CA GLN A 64 -1.22 -23.53 1.49
C GLN A 64 -2.72 -23.75 1.22
N GLY A 65 -3.28 -24.87 1.69
CA GLY A 65 -4.71 -25.15 1.56
C GLY A 65 -5.61 -24.23 2.35
N ALA A 66 -5.19 -23.76 3.53
CA ALA A 66 -5.93 -22.78 4.33
C ALA A 66 -6.00 -21.40 3.65
N ARG A 67 -4.92 -20.98 3.00
CA ARG A 67 -4.86 -19.71 2.25
C ARG A 67 -5.85 -19.70 1.09
N ILE A 68 -5.90 -20.77 0.32
CA ILE A 68 -6.85 -20.94 -0.79
C ILE A 68 -8.30 -20.88 -0.26
N ARG A 69 -8.58 -21.54 0.86
CA ARG A 69 -9.89 -21.54 1.48
C ARG A 69 -10.31 -20.14 1.94
N ILE A 70 -9.43 -19.40 2.64
CA ILE A 70 -9.71 -18.03 3.10
C ILE A 70 -10.02 -17.13 1.88
N ASN A 71 -9.22 -17.20 0.83
CA ASN A 71 -9.47 -16.39 -0.36
C ASN A 71 -10.78 -16.74 -1.07
N ARG A 72 -11.19 -17.99 -1.04
CA ARG A 72 -12.47 -18.42 -1.59
C ARG A 72 -13.64 -17.91 -0.74
N GLU A 73 -13.54 -18.00 0.58
CA GLU A 73 -14.56 -17.52 1.52
C GLU A 73 -14.69 -15.99 1.52
N THR A 74 -13.57 -15.27 1.37
CA THR A 74 -13.52 -13.81 1.28
C THR A 74 -13.67 -13.29 -0.14
N ARG A 75 -13.86 -14.18 -1.14
CA ARG A 75 -13.86 -13.85 -2.58
C ARG A 75 -12.61 -13.06 -3.01
N ALA A 76 -11.50 -13.18 -2.27
CA ALA A 76 -10.28 -12.42 -2.45
C ALA A 76 -10.45 -10.89 -2.42
N LEU A 77 -11.50 -10.38 -1.78
CA LEU A 77 -11.73 -8.94 -1.62
C LEU A 77 -10.62 -8.26 -0.82
N SER A 78 -10.33 -7.01 -1.15
CA SER A 78 -9.33 -6.17 -0.51
C SER A 78 -9.83 -4.74 -0.35
N PHE A 79 -9.23 -4.00 0.61
CA PHE A 79 -9.41 -2.55 0.74
C PHE A 79 -8.47 -1.74 -0.16
N SER A 80 -7.58 -2.40 -0.88
CA SER A 80 -6.61 -1.72 -1.74
C SER A 80 -7.10 -1.60 -3.18
N ASP A 81 -8.08 -2.43 -3.59
CA ASP A 81 -8.51 -2.50 -4.98
C ASP A 81 -9.94 -3.02 -5.15
N CYS A 82 -10.38 -3.19 -6.41
CA CYS A 82 -11.71 -3.65 -6.78
C CYS A 82 -11.73 -5.07 -7.36
N TYR A 83 -10.68 -5.85 -7.14
CA TYR A 83 -10.62 -7.24 -7.61
C TYR A 83 -11.29 -8.21 -6.67
N TRP A 84 -11.95 -9.23 -7.24
CA TRP A 84 -12.56 -10.31 -6.50
C TRP A 84 -12.76 -11.55 -7.37
N ILE A 85 -13.05 -12.69 -6.73
CA ILE A 85 -13.26 -13.97 -7.41
C ILE A 85 -14.75 -14.32 -7.41
N LYS A 86 -15.26 -14.71 -8.57
CA LYS A 86 -16.65 -15.07 -8.82
C LYS A 86 -16.75 -16.45 -9.46
N ASP A 87 -17.69 -17.28 -8.99
CA ASP A 87 -18.08 -18.47 -9.72
C ASP A 87 -18.96 -18.10 -10.92
N GLU A 88 -18.86 -18.82 -12.04
CA GLU A 88 -19.54 -18.42 -13.30
C GLU A 88 -21.06 -18.29 -13.17
N ASN A 89 -21.67 -19.12 -12.35
CA ASN A 89 -23.12 -19.11 -12.12
C ASN A 89 -23.57 -18.21 -10.96
N ASP A 90 -22.64 -17.50 -10.32
CA ASP A 90 -22.96 -16.61 -9.22
C ASP A 90 -23.59 -15.31 -9.75
N LEU A 91 -24.68 -14.87 -9.14
CA LEU A 91 -25.40 -13.64 -9.51
C LEU A 91 -24.99 -12.43 -8.67
N VAL A 92 -24.06 -12.61 -7.73
CA VAL A 92 -23.56 -11.54 -6.85
C VAL A 92 -22.90 -10.44 -7.67
N LEU A 93 -23.21 -9.20 -7.34
CA LEU A 93 -22.59 -8.00 -7.90
C LEU A 93 -21.51 -7.46 -6.95
N PHE A 94 -20.59 -6.66 -7.48
CA PHE A 94 -19.53 -6.05 -6.68
C PHE A 94 -20.11 -5.16 -5.58
N GLU A 95 -21.18 -4.44 -5.86
CA GLU A 95 -21.89 -3.57 -4.92
C GLU A 95 -22.43 -4.32 -3.69
N ASP A 96 -22.77 -5.60 -3.85
CA ASP A 96 -23.31 -6.44 -2.78
C ASP A 96 -22.25 -6.89 -1.77
N ILE A 97 -20.96 -6.86 -2.18
CA ILE A 97 -19.85 -7.46 -1.42
C ILE A 97 -18.65 -6.52 -1.23
N SER A 98 -18.67 -5.38 -1.89
CA SER A 98 -17.52 -4.47 -1.90
C SER A 98 -17.30 -3.80 -0.54
N PRO A 99 -16.03 -3.72 -0.07
CA PRO A 99 -15.69 -3.02 1.16
C PRO A 99 -15.91 -1.51 1.08
N TYR A 100 -16.17 -0.97 -0.10
CA TYR A 100 -16.43 0.47 -0.32
C TYR A 100 -17.90 0.85 -0.17
N TYR A 101 -18.82 -0.13 -0.04
CA TYR A 101 -20.25 0.11 0.11
C TYR A 101 -20.71 -0.12 1.54
N LYS A 102 -21.50 0.83 2.04
CA LYS A 102 -21.92 0.91 3.44
C LYS A 102 -22.59 -0.35 4.04
N PRO A 103 -23.46 -1.08 3.32
CA PRO A 103 -24.09 -2.29 3.88
C PRO A 103 -23.11 -3.42 4.20
N PHE A 104 -21.95 -3.42 3.53
CA PHE A 104 -20.94 -4.45 3.72
C PHE A 104 -20.24 -4.35 5.08
N TRP A 105 -20.10 -3.13 5.61
CA TRP A 105 -19.39 -2.86 6.87
C TRP A 105 -20.21 -3.20 8.10
N GLU A 106 -21.55 -3.34 7.94
CA GLU A 106 -22.42 -3.74 9.03
C GLU A 106 -22.20 -5.22 9.37
N GLY A 107 -21.65 -5.49 10.54
CA GLY A 107 -21.38 -6.85 11.03
C GLY A 107 -19.96 -7.36 10.78
N MET A 108 -19.01 -6.52 10.39
CA MET A 108 -17.58 -6.91 10.28
C MET A 108 -16.95 -7.31 11.62
N ASP A 109 -17.52 -6.90 12.74
CA ASP A 109 -17.08 -7.31 14.07
C ASP A 109 -17.43 -8.77 14.37
N GLU A 110 -18.36 -9.36 13.61
CA GLU A 110 -18.77 -10.76 13.73
C GLU A 110 -18.58 -11.49 12.39
N TYR A 111 -17.49 -12.22 12.24
CA TYR A 111 -17.35 -13.15 11.12
C TYR A 111 -18.37 -14.27 11.25
N LYS A 112 -19.33 -14.32 10.34
CA LYS A 112 -20.25 -15.46 10.17
C LYS A 112 -19.78 -16.30 8.99
N THR A 113 -19.68 -17.62 9.20
CA THR A 113 -19.34 -18.58 8.16
C THR A 113 -20.21 -18.37 6.92
N GLY A 114 -19.61 -18.15 5.77
CA GLY A 114 -20.32 -17.92 4.51
C GLY A 114 -20.53 -16.46 4.11
N GLN A 115 -20.11 -15.49 4.92
CA GLN A 115 -20.08 -14.08 4.50
C GLN A 115 -18.75 -13.76 3.84
N ALA A 116 -18.80 -13.05 2.71
CA ALA A 116 -17.61 -12.47 2.09
C ALA A 116 -17.08 -11.35 2.99
N VAL A 117 -15.90 -11.53 3.55
CA VAL A 117 -15.21 -10.51 4.34
C VAL A 117 -13.94 -10.13 3.59
N PRO A 118 -13.68 -8.84 3.34
CA PRO A 118 -12.46 -8.42 2.66
C PRO A 118 -11.23 -8.95 3.35
N THR A 119 -10.24 -9.32 2.57
CA THR A 119 -8.92 -9.63 3.11
C THR A 119 -8.33 -8.37 3.69
N LEU A 120 -8.27 -8.30 5.02
CA LEU A 120 -7.71 -7.18 5.75
C LEU A 120 -6.20 -7.37 5.87
N TYR A 121 -5.51 -7.49 4.71
CA TYR A 121 -4.06 -7.53 4.76
C TYR A 121 -3.56 -6.14 5.14
N VAL A 122 -3.06 -6.04 6.36
CA VAL A 122 -2.29 -4.89 6.82
C VAL A 122 -1.07 -5.45 7.50
N GLY A 123 0.04 -5.53 6.78
CA GLY A 123 1.33 -5.89 7.33
C GLY A 123 1.82 -4.86 8.34
N GLY A 124 2.93 -5.14 9.03
CA GLY A 124 3.60 -4.23 9.95
C GLY A 124 3.57 -4.68 11.40
N ALA A 125 4.40 -4.05 12.24
CA ALA A 125 4.67 -4.44 13.62
C ALA A 125 3.52 -4.09 14.59
N LEU A 126 2.76 -3.03 14.31
CA LEU A 126 1.67 -2.56 15.16
C LEU A 126 0.38 -3.34 14.92
N SER A 127 -0.46 -3.43 15.95
CA SER A 127 -1.82 -3.96 15.81
C SER A 127 -2.64 -3.04 14.92
N LYS A 128 -3.21 -3.58 13.86
CA LYS A 128 -3.95 -2.81 12.84
C LYS A 128 -5.31 -3.48 12.57
N GLU A 129 -6.36 -2.68 12.40
CA GLU A 129 -7.69 -3.17 12.00
C GLU A 129 -8.44 -2.14 11.15
N TRP A 130 -9.22 -2.61 10.18
CA TRP A 130 -10.21 -1.78 9.49
C TRP A 130 -11.50 -1.72 10.30
N LYS A 131 -12.14 -0.55 10.39
CA LYS A 131 -13.42 -0.36 11.07
C LYS A 131 -14.55 0.02 10.13
N ASN A 132 -15.77 0.01 10.67
CA ASN A 132 -17.01 0.27 9.94
C ASN A 132 -17.08 1.66 9.31
N ASP A 133 -16.25 2.60 9.75
CA ASP A 133 -16.14 3.93 9.17
C ASP A 133 -15.22 4.00 7.94
N GLY A 134 -14.68 2.87 7.49
CA GLY A 134 -13.80 2.77 6.33
C GLY A 134 -12.37 3.23 6.59
N ARG A 135 -11.97 3.37 7.86
CA ARG A 135 -10.61 3.78 8.25
C ARG A 135 -9.82 2.61 8.78
N LEU A 136 -8.51 2.68 8.54
CA LEU A 136 -7.52 1.80 9.15
C LEU A 136 -7.12 2.37 10.51
N TYR A 137 -7.26 1.57 11.56
CA TYR A 137 -6.84 1.93 12.91
C TYR A 137 -5.53 1.22 13.23
N LYS A 138 -4.50 1.97 13.61
CA LYS A 138 -3.24 1.47 14.14
C LYS A 138 -3.17 1.81 15.64
N TYR A 139 -2.77 0.83 16.46
CA TYR A 139 -2.70 0.97 17.92
C TYR A 139 -1.27 0.85 18.41
N GLY A 140 -0.87 1.70 19.33
CA GLY A 140 0.45 1.76 19.94
C GLY A 140 1.08 3.14 19.87
N ASP A 141 2.42 3.20 20.01
CA ASP A 141 3.14 4.48 19.86
C ASP A 141 3.29 4.82 18.37
N VAL A 142 2.50 5.75 17.95
CA VAL A 142 2.45 6.29 16.57
C VAL A 142 2.87 7.76 16.51
N SER A 143 3.49 8.26 17.57
CA SER A 143 3.85 9.68 17.68
C SER A 143 4.81 10.13 16.57
N VAL A 144 5.76 9.28 16.20
CA VAL A 144 6.70 9.55 15.11
C VAL A 144 6.00 9.51 13.76
N GLU A 145 5.12 8.54 13.52
CA GLU A 145 4.35 8.45 12.27
C GLU A 145 3.51 9.71 12.02
N LEU A 146 2.84 10.24 13.06
CA LEU A 146 2.11 11.52 12.97
C LEU A 146 3.03 12.70 12.65
N GLN A 147 4.25 12.74 13.18
CA GLN A 147 5.23 13.77 12.85
C GLN A 147 5.70 13.67 11.40
N CYS A 148 5.89 12.46 10.87
CA CYS A 148 6.23 12.23 9.47
C CYS A 148 5.11 12.71 8.54
N ILE A 149 3.86 12.36 8.83
CA ILE A 149 2.70 12.82 8.07
C ILE A 149 2.58 14.36 8.09
N LYS A 150 2.77 14.98 9.27
CA LYS A 150 2.79 16.45 9.41
C LYS A 150 3.91 17.08 8.57
N LEU A 151 5.11 16.48 8.58
CA LEU A 151 6.23 16.97 7.78
C LEU A 151 5.94 16.89 6.28
N CYS A 152 5.44 15.74 5.79
CA CYS A 152 5.05 15.57 4.39
C CYS A 152 4.02 16.63 3.95
N LYS A 153 2.97 16.84 4.76
CA LYS A 153 1.95 17.89 4.50
C LYS A 153 2.56 19.28 4.45
N ASN A 154 3.46 19.64 5.38
CA ASN A 154 4.15 20.92 5.38
C ASN A 154 5.04 21.10 4.13
N CYS A 155 5.61 20.01 3.63
CA CYS A 155 6.38 20.00 2.39
C CYS A 155 5.52 19.95 1.12
N GLY A 156 4.18 19.91 1.24
CA GLY A 156 3.27 19.79 0.10
C GLY A 156 3.44 18.45 -0.65
N ILE A 157 3.84 17.40 0.05
CA ILE A 157 3.99 16.05 -0.47
C ILE A 157 2.71 15.28 -0.19
N LEU A 158 2.24 14.54 -1.18
CA LEU A 158 1.04 13.72 -1.06
C LEU A 158 1.29 12.57 -0.08
N VAL A 159 0.50 12.51 0.97
CA VAL A 159 0.64 11.56 2.08
C VAL A 159 -0.75 11.15 2.57
N GLU A 160 -0.85 9.94 3.14
CA GLU A 160 -2.07 9.47 3.77
C GLU A 160 -2.60 10.46 4.83
N ASN A 161 -3.92 10.52 4.99
CA ASN A 161 -4.57 11.30 6.03
C ASN A 161 -4.71 10.46 7.30
N ALA A 162 -4.12 10.94 8.41
CA ALA A 162 -4.25 10.29 9.70
C ALA A 162 -4.68 11.27 10.79
N PHE A 163 -5.41 10.75 11.77
CA PHE A 163 -5.95 11.48 12.91
C PHE A 163 -5.55 10.77 14.19
N ALA A 164 -5.04 11.52 15.17
CA ALA A 164 -4.75 10.97 16.50
C ALA A 164 -6.04 10.46 17.16
N ILE A 165 -5.95 9.29 17.77
CA ILE A 165 -6.97 8.71 18.64
C ILE A 165 -6.34 8.41 20.00
N LYS A 166 -7.15 7.99 21.00
CA LYS A 166 -6.68 7.80 22.38
C LYS A 166 -5.45 6.88 22.46
N ASP A 167 -5.43 5.76 21.72
CA ASP A 167 -4.39 4.73 21.85
C ASP A 167 -3.71 4.45 20.50
N GLY A 168 -3.65 5.43 19.57
CA GLY A 168 -3.07 5.24 18.24
C GLY A 168 -3.48 6.30 17.23
N ILE A 169 -3.64 5.88 15.97
CA ILE A 169 -4.16 6.71 14.87
C ILE A 169 -5.26 6.01 14.09
N ALA A 170 -6.14 6.82 13.48
CA ALA A 170 -7.08 6.41 12.45
C ALA A 170 -6.65 7.01 11.11
N ILE A 171 -6.50 6.19 10.09
CA ILE A 171 -6.00 6.54 8.76
C ILE A 171 -7.14 6.43 7.76
N GLU A 172 -7.35 7.44 6.94
CA GLU A 172 -8.32 7.39 5.84
C GLU A 172 -7.82 6.44 4.75
N ASN A 173 -8.74 5.67 4.16
CA ASN A 173 -8.39 4.83 3.03
C ASN A 173 -7.99 5.71 1.83
N ILE A 174 -6.82 5.45 1.26
CA ILE A 174 -6.31 6.14 0.06
C ILE A 174 -6.95 5.63 -1.23
N THR A 175 -7.73 4.57 -1.15
CA THR A 175 -8.43 3.95 -2.27
C THR A 175 -9.95 4.19 -2.18
N SER A 176 -10.64 3.90 -3.27
CA SER A 176 -12.09 3.99 -3.36
C SER A 176 -12.63 3.00 -4.40
N GLN A 177 -13.93 2.96 -4.58
CA GLN A 177 -14.56 2.19 -5.67
C GLN A 177 -14.06 2.57 -7.07
N ASN A 178 -13.44 3.74 -7.24
CA ASN A 178 -12.95 4.22 -8.54
C ASN A 178 -11.42 4.32 -8.60
N LEU A 179 -10.73 4.12 -7.47
CA LEU A 179 -9.31 4.32 -7.35
C LEU A 179 -8.67 3.17 -6.56
N MET A 180 -7.81 2.41 -7.20
CA MET A 180 -7.10 1.27 -6.63
C MET A 180 -5.66 1.64 -6.29
N LEU A 181 -5.10 1.05 -5.24
CA LEU A 181 -3.68 1.03 -4.97
C LEU A 181 -3.07 -0.22 -5.60
N GLU A 182 -2.08 -0.02 -6.46
CA GLU A 182 -1.22 -1.09 -6.95
C GLU A 182 0.18 -0.89 -6.38
N GLN A 183 0.53 -1.68 -5.36
CA GLN A 183 1.84 -1.63 -4.73
C GLN A 183 2.93 -2.03 -5.74
N ALA A 184 4.13 -1.49 -5.57
CA ALA A 184 5.20 -1.67 -6.56
C ALA A 184 5.62 -3.14 -6.72
N ASP A 185 5.63 -3.92 -5.63
CA ASP A 185 5.89 -5.37 -5.64
C ASP A 185 4.81 -6.21 -6.38
N GLN A 186 3.60 -5.64 -6.55
CA GLN A 186 2.48 -6.28 -7.24
C GLN A 186 2.31 -5.80 -8.69
N SER A 187 3.03 -4.77 -9.08
CA SER A 187 2.86 -4.11 -10.38
C SER A 187 3.48 -4.89 -11.54
N GLY A 188 4.50 -5.72 -11.29
CA GLY A 188 5.32 -6.35 -12.31
C GLY A 188 6.27 -5.40 -13.06
N ARG A 189 6.28 -4.11 -12.69
CA ARG A 189 7.10 -3.05 -13.31
C ARG A 189 8.49 -2.93 -12.72
N LEU A 190 8.69 -3.45 -11.51
CA LEU A 190 10.00 -3.57 -10.90
C LEU A 190 10.18 -5.00 -10.35
N ASP A 191 11.43 -5.38 -10.13
CA ASP A 191 11.74 -6.58 -9.36
C ASP A 191 11.80 -6.19 -7.87
N PRO A 192 10.91 -6.72 -7.01
CA PRO A 192 10.86 -6.32 -5.61
C PRO A 192 12.11 -6.73 -4.81
N ASP A 193 12.88 -7.69 -5.32
CA ASP A 193 14.11 -8.19 -4.69
C ASP A 193 15.37 -7.53 -5.26
N ASP A 194 15.26 -6.76 -6.36
CA ASP A 194 16.39 -6.11 -7.05
C ASP A 194 15.96 -4.75 -7.65
N PHE A 195 15.82 -3.74 -6.80
CA PHE A 195 15.61 -2.35 -7.24
C PHE A 195 16.43 -1.38 -6.38
N ASP A 196 16.75 -0.24 -6.94
CA ASP A 196 17.51 0.83 -6.31
C ASP A 196 16.77 2.19 -6.40
N GLU A 197 17.37 3.21 -5.83
CA GLU A 197 16.86 4.58 -5.85
C GLU A 197 16.71 5.12 -7.28
N GLN A 198 17.59 4.71 -8.21
CA GLN A 198 17.49 5.10 -9.62
C GLN A 198 16.24 4.52 -10.26
N THR A 199 15.92 3.27 -9.98
CA THR A 199 14.67 2.62 -10.44
C THR A 199 13.43 3.38 -9.96
N ILE A 200 13.42 3.85 -8.70
CA ILE A 200 12.35 4.68 -8.16
C ILE A 200 12.23 6.01 -8.91
N ILE A 201 13.36 6.67 -9.19
CA ILE A 201 13.37 7.92 -9.94
C ILE A 201 12.86 7.71 -11.37
N ASP A 202 13.29 6.64 -12.04
CA ASP A 202 12.87 6.34 -13.41
C ASP A 202 11.37 6.05 -13.52
N LEU A 203 10.79 5.41 -12.50
CA LEU A 203 9.37 5.05 -12.47
C LEU A 203 8.46 6.22 -12.04
N PHE A 204 8.88 7.03 -11.08
CA PHE A 204 8.03 8.03 -10.41
C PHE A 204 8.53 9.49 -10.58
N GLY A 205 9.71 9.69 -11.15
CA GLY A 205 10.23 11.02 -11.40
C GLY A 205 10.32 11.88 -10.14
N LYS A 206 9.70 13.06 -10.19
CA LYS A 206 9.68 14.02 -9.08
C LYS A 206 9.05 13.43 -7.81
N ALA A 207 7.98 12.66 -7.92
CA ALA A 207 7.30 12.06 -6.76
C ALA A 207 8.20 11.02 -6.08
N GLY A 208 8.94 10.22 -6.85
CA GLY A 208 9.97 9.31 -6.33
C GLY A 208 11.09 10.06 -5.60
N ALA A 209 11.58 11.17 -6.17
CA ALA A 209 12.58 12.01 -5.51
C ALA A 209 12.05 12.61 -4.19
N GLN A 210 10.80 13.06 -4.14
CA GLN A 210 10.16 13.53 -2.91
C GLN A 210 10.14 12.44 -1.84
N MET A 211 9.76 11.22 -2.19
CA MET A 211 9.75 10.06 -1.28
C MET A 211 11.14 9.79 -0.73
N LEU A 212 12.16 9.65 -1.59
CA LEU A 212 13.54 9.34 -1.17
C LEU A 212 14.11 10.43 -0.24
N ILE A 213 13.85 11.70 -0.52
CA ILE A 213 14.32 12.81 0.32
C ILE A 213 13.59 12.82 1.67
N ILE A 214 12.28 12.56 1.70
CA ILE A 214 11.55 12.46 2.98
C ILE A 214 12.08 11.26 3.78
N ASP A 215 12.23 10.08 3.18
CA ASP A 215 12.77 8.91 3.87
C ASP A 215 14.18 9.17 4.43
N ALA A 216 15.02 9.88 3.67
CA ALA A 216 16.32 10.31 4.16
C ALA A 216 16.21 11.27 5.36
N ILE A 217 15.28 12.23 5.35
CA ILE A 217 15.07 13.19 6.45
C ILE A 217 14.53 12.51 7.70
N ILE A 218 13.53 11.63 7.56
CA ILE A 218 12.91 10.97 8.70
C ILE A 218 13.69 9.73 9.17
N GLY A 219 14.75 9.33 8.45
CA GLY A 219 15.57 8.14 8.78
C GLY A 219 14.81 6.83 8.58
N ASN A 220 13.95 6.74 7.57
CA ASN A 220 13.19 5.53 7.25
C ASN A 220 14.03 4.60 6.36
N GLY A 221 14.55 3.53 6.96
CA GLY A 221 15.38 2.53 6.26
C GLY A 221 14.59 1.37 5.63
N ASP A 222 13.26 1.33 5.79
CA ASP A 222 12.41 0.19 5.39
C ASP A 222 11.46 0.53 4.23
N ARG A 223 11.89 1.38 3.28
CA ARG A 223 11.09 1.67 2.08
C ARG A 223 11.19 0.52 1.07
N HIS A 224 10.56 -0.60 1.37
CA HIS A 224 10.45 -1.73 0.44
C HIS A 224 9.30 -1.54 -0.57
N ALA A 225 9.28 -2.36 -1.63
CA ALA A 225 8.33 -2.23 -2.74
C ALA A 225 6.83 -2.42 -2.36
N GLY A 226 6.53 -2.89 -1.17
CA GLY A 226 5.18 -2.94 -0.60
C GLY A 226 4.72 -1.62 0.04
N ASN A 227 5.62 -0.64 0.27
CA ASN A 227 5.34 0.61 0.96
C ASN A 227 5.24 1.83 0.02
N PHE A 228 5.19 1.60 -1.29
CA PHE A 228 4.90 2.60 -2.31
C PHE A 228 4.28 1.93 -3.54
N GLY A 229 3.75 2.71 -4.48
CA GLY A 229 3.13 2.19 -5.69
C GLY A 229 2.35 3.26 -6.43
N TRP A 230 1.40 2.82 -7.23
CA TRP A 230 0.58 3.67 -8.08
C TRP A 230 -0.87 3.68 -7.62
N LEU A 231 -1.51 4.83 -7.80
CA LEU A 231 -2.96 4.89 -7.90
C LEU A 231 -3.38 4.53 -9.32
N ARG A 232 -4.43 3.71 -9.43
CA ARG A 232 -4.93 3.20 -10.69
C ARG A 232 -6.44 3.37 -10.77
N ASN A 233 -6.93 3.85 -11.90
CA ASN A 233 -8.37 3.97 -12.15
C ASN A 233 -9.00 2.58 -12.29
N ALA A 234 -10.04 2.31 -11.49
CA ALA A 234 -10.70 1.00 -11.46
C ALA A 234 -11.59 0.72 -12.68
N ASP A 235 -11.97 1.74 -13.45
CA ASP A 235 -12.82 1.59 -14.63
C ASP A 235 -12.01 1.46 -15.93
N THR A 236 -10.87 2.16 -16.03
CA THR A 236 -10.03 2.16 -17.22
C THR A 236 -8.78 1.29 -17.10
N GLY A 237 -8.33 1.02 -15.87
CA GLY A 237 -7.08 0.34 -15.60
C GLY A 237 -5.83 1.20 -15.78
N GLU A 238 -5.99 2.49 -16.06
CA GLU A 238 -4.88 3.43 -16.26
C GLU A 238 -4.23 3.84 -14.94
N TYR A 239 -2.92 4.02 -14.94
CA TYR A 239 -2.22 4.64 -13.82
C TYR A 239 -2.50 6.13 -13.78
N VAL A 240 -2.89 6.63 -12.62
CA VAL A 240 -3.26 8.04 -12.40
C VAL A 240 -2.06 8.82 -11.89
N ASP A 241 -1.41 8.35 -10.81
CA ASP A 241 -0.29 9.01 -10.16
C ASP A 241 0.43 8.01 -9.23
N MET A 242 1.56 8.44 -8.65
CA MET A 242 2.11 7.77 -7.48
C MET A 242 1.12 7.81 -6.32
N ALA A 243 0.99 6.71 -5.59
CA ALA A 243 0.17 6.69 -4.38
C ALA A 243 0.67 7.69 -3.32
N PRO A 244 -0.22 8.25 -2.48
CA PRO A 244 0.22 9.00 -1.30
C PRO A 244 1.23 8.19 -0.50
N LEU A 245 2.23 8.84 0.09
CA LEU A 245 3.17 8.16 0.97
C LEU A 245 2.43 7.60 2.19
N TYR A 246 2.74 6.39 2.58
CA TYR A 246 2.13 5.68 3.70
C TYR A 246 3.16 4.79 4.41
N ASP A 247 2.79 4.30 5.59
CA ASP A 247 3.55 3.36 6.41
C ASP A 247 4.94 3.89 6.81
N PHE A 248 4.95 4.71 7.87
CA PHE A 248 6.16 5.30 8.44
C PHE A 248 6.59 4.60 9.74
N ASP A 249 6.22 3.34 9.93
CA ASP A 249 6.48 2.56 11.16
C ASP A 249 7.98 2.49 11.50
N HIS A 250 8.86 2.58 10.49
CA HIS A 250 10.32 2.52 10.59
C HIS A 250 11.02 3.88 10.49
N ALA A 251 10.29 4.97 10.67
CA ALA A 251 10.91 6.28 10.82
C ALA A 251 11.78 6.32 12.08
N LEU A 252 12.95 6.98 11.99
CA LEU A 252 14.01 7.04 12.99
C LEU A 252 14.82 5.73 13.20
N ASP A 253 14.66 4.72 12.38
CA ASP A 253 15.54 3.55 12.37
C ASP A 253 16.99 3.97 12.09
N SER A 254 17.20 5.00 11.24
CA SER A 254 18.48 5.65 11.05
C SER A 254 18.47 7.06 11.65
N THR A 255 19.25 7.27 12.71
CA THR A 255 19.37 8.56 13.40
C THR A 255 20.65 9.31 13.06
N LEU A 256 21.60 8.67 12.35
CA LEU A 256 22.90 9.24 12.00
C LEU A 256 22.78 10.30 10.92
N GLU A 257 23.43 11.46 11.10
CA GLU A 257 23.41 12.57 10.14
C GLU A 257 24.19 12.28 8.85
N SER A 258 25.16 11.37 8.89
CA SER A 258 26.08 11.02 7.80
C SER A 258 25.89 9.59 7.31
N ASP A 259 24.70 9.05 7.40
CA ASP A 259 24.43 7.70 6.93
C ASP A 259 24.29 7.62 5.40
N ARG A 260 24.33 6.39 4.88
CA ARG A 260 24.22 6.11 3.46
C ARG A 260 22.89 6.62 2.87
N LEU A 261 21.79 6.55 3.65
CA LEU A 261 20.47 6.99 3.23
C LEU A 261 20.46 8.47 2.81
N LEU A 262 21.19 9.36 3.52
CA LEU A 262 21.33 10.78 3.16
C LEU A 262 22.12 10.97 1.87
N THR A 263 23.26 10.29 1.75
CA THR A 263 24.15 10.44 0.58
C THR A 263 23.53 9.88 -0.70
N ASP A 264 22.90 8.72 -0.61
CA ASP A 264 22.24 8.10 -1.77
C ASP A 264 21.01 8.91 -2.20
N ALA A 265 20.17 9.37 -1.27
CA ALA A 265 19.04 10.23 -1.60
C ALA A 265 19.49 11.51 -2.33
N VAL A 266 20.53 12.20 -1.83
CA VAL A 266 21.06 13.38 -2.52
C VAL A 266 21.60 13.02 -3.90
N LYS A 267 22.42 11.96 -4.02
CA LYS A 267 23.02 11.53 -5.27
C LYS A 267 21.99 11.27 -6.37
N PHE A 268 20.98 10.43 -6.08
CA PHE A 268 19.99 10.02 -7.07
C PHE A 268 18.95 11.11 -7.35
N CYS A 269 18.65 11.97 -6.36
CA CYS A 269 17.69 13.05 -6.53
C CYS A 269 18.29 14.34 -7.11
N MET A 270 19.59 14.41 -7.45
CA MET A 270 20.22 15.61 -8.01
C MET A 270 19.51 16.22 -9.23
N PRO A 271 18.89 15.44 -10.15
CA PRO A 271 18.07 16.03 -11.22
C PRO A 271 16.93 16.91 -10.71
N TYR A 272 16.53 16.76 -9.44
CA TYR A 272 15.49 17.53 -8.76
C TYR A 272 16.04 18.43 -7.64
N LYS A 273 17.25 18.98 -7.83
CA LYS A 273 17.98 19.78 -6.81
C LYS A 273 17.14 20.86 -6.16
N ASP A 274 16.31 21.55 -6.91
CA ASP A 274 15.45 22.62 -6.36
C ASP A 274 14.37 22.06 -5.43
N GLU A 275 13.85 20.86 -5.74
CA GLU A 275 12.89 20.17 -4.87
C GLU A 275 13.56 19.67 -3.59
N ILE A 276 14.79 19.12 -3.68
CA ILE A 276 15.59 18.75 -2.50
C ILE A 276 15.75 19.97 -1.58
N ARG A 277 16.21 21.10 -2.15
CA ARG A 277 16.42 22.33 -1.40
C ARG A 277 15.14 22.82 -0.73
N ARG A 278 14.01 22.78 -1.43
CA ARG A 278 12.69 23.17 -0.91
C ARG A 278 12.29 22.30 0.27
N ILE A 279 12.31 20.97 0.12
CA ILE A 279 11.90 20.02 1.16
C ILE A 279 12.83 20.12 2.37
N ALA A 280 14.14 20.05 2.16
CA ALA A 280 15.12 20.12 3.24
C ALA A 280 15.09 21.47 3.95
N GLY A 281 14.85 22.58 3.23
CA GLY A 281 14.69 23.91 3.81
C GLY A 281 13.47 24.03 4.73
N ILE A 282 12.36 23.34 4.42
CA ILE A 282 11.19 23.27 5.29
C ILE A 282 11.49 22.37 6.50
N ALA A 283 12.05 21.20 6.26
CA ALA A 283 12.34 20.21 7.30
C ALA A 283 13.43 20.68 8.27
N ALA A 284 14.35 21.57 7.85
CA ALA A 284 15.34 22.21 8.72
C ALA A 284 14.73 23.09 9.83
N LYS A 285 13.41 23.32 9.78
CA LYS A 285 12.63 24.04 10.80
C LYS A 285 11.68 23.11 11.57
N ALA A 286 11.76 21.81 11.36
CA ALA A 286 10.91 20.83 12.04
C ALA A 286 11.11 20.85 13.56
N GLU A 287 10.05 20.56 14.31
CA GLU A 287 10.11 20.42 15.77
C GLU A 287 10.99 19.24 16.18
N ASN A 288 10.91 18.12 15.45
CA ASN A 288 11.76 16.95 15.68
C ASN A 288 13.23 17.28 15.38
N GLU A 289 14.08 17.14 16.38
CA GLU A 289 15.49 17.49 16.29
C GLU A 289 16.26 16.63 15.28
N ILE A 290 15.93 15.34 15.20
CA ILE A 290 16.59 14.41 14.26
C ILE A 290 16.23 14.80 12.81
N PHE A 291 14.96 15.03 12.52
CA PHE A 291 14.53 15.51 11.19
C PHE A 291 15.25 16.80 10.80
N ARG A 292 15.31 17.75 11.73
CA ARG A 292 15.99 19.05 11.52
C ARG A 292 17.46 18.87 11.18
N LYS A 293 18.20 18.06 11.97
CA LYS A 293 19.63 17.82 11.75
C LYS A 293 19.90 17.11 10.42
N ARG A 294 19.14 16.08 10.10
CA ARG A 294 19.27 15.35 8.83
C ARG A 294 18.96 16.23 7.64
N ALA A 295 17.94 17.08 7.71
CA ALA A 295 17.62 18.05 6.68
C ALA A 295 18.77 19.09 6.49
N GLN A 296 19.40 19.55 7.57
CA GLN A 296 20.56 20.45 7.50
C GLN A 296 21.77 19.75 6.86
N SER A 297 21.97 18.45 7.13
CA SER A 297 23.02 17.66 6.46
C SER A 297 22.76 17.54 4.96
N ILE A 298 21.52 17.31 4.52
CA ILE A 298 21.16 17.31 3.09
C ILE A 298 21.46 18.67 2.45
N LEU A 299 21.10 19.79 3.10
CA LEU A 299 21.38 21.13 2.56
C LEU A 299 22.89 21.36 2.34
N LYS A 300 23.74 20.91 3.26
CA LYS A 300 25.20 20.97 3.09
C LYS A 300 25.72 20.09 1.95
N LEU A 301 25.11 18.95 1.73
CA LEU A 301 25.52 18.02 0.66
C LEU A 301 25.18 18.55 -0.75
N ILE A 302 24.22 19.45 -0.87
CA ILE A 302 23.79 20.02 -2.16
C ILE A 302 24.38 21.41 -2.45
N GLU A 303 25.08 22.02 -1.50
CA GLU A 303 25.85 23.25 -1.72
C GLU A 303 27.06 23.00 -2.62
#